data_4ce28457b0deaa2f0dc0f8f03491d484
#
_entry.id   4ce28457b0deaa2f0dc0f8f03491d484
#
_cell.length_a   1.000
_cell.length_b   1.000
_cell.length_c   1.000
_cell.angle_alpha   90.00
_cell.angle_beta   90.00
_cell.angle_gamma   90.00
#
_symmetry.space_group_name_H-M   'P 1'
#
loop_
_entity.id
_entity.type
_entity.pdbx_description
1 polymer ?
#
loop_
_entity_poly.entity_id
_entity_poly.type
_entity_poly.pdbx_seq_one_letter_code
_entity_poly.pdbx_strand_id
1 'polypeptide(L)'
;MKKKNQTWKYFVYAFLVTIAVTFIFHKQIGYWITDLTIKYSNKNTGQGLNPEYDVGEVQPYSTAAAAEAAFRAKDVRARGQISIPSVGMSLPVYQGLNDVHLYLGAAEHSRREHANPEKNGNYILASHYINHRGSLFEPLVRVKSGEKIYVAFNDKVYEYEIDGLYQISVRDDSWLQDEKEKKIITLYTCVSLYTPDLRWVVRGHRVKEYELNESLPQHIVNSFAIDSTLKGTYLAAYEYLRPQ
;
A
#
# COMPACT_ATOMS: atom_id res chain seq x y z
N MET A 1 -54.08 -9.74 23.15
CA MET A 1 -53.16 -8.69 22.63
C MET A 1 -51.80 -8.55 23.34
N LYS A 2 -51.20 -9.59 23.94
CA LYS A 2 -49.95 -9.48 24.73
C LYS A 2 -48.69 -10.04 24.04
N LYS A 3 -48.79 -10.72 22.89
CA LYS A 3 -47.61 -11.32 22.21
C LYS A 3 -46.73 -10.34 21.41
N LYS A 4 -47.25 -9.19 20.98
CA LYS A 4 -46.55 -8.21 20.14
C LYS A 4 -45.41 -7.47 20.85
N ASN A 5 -45.49 -7.34 22.20
CA ASN A 5 -44.48 -6.63 23.00
C ASN A 5 -43.23 -7.48 23.35
N GLN A 6 -43.29 -8.79 23.19
CA GLN A 6 -42.17 -9.68 23.56
C GLN A 6 -41.18 -9.82 22.43
N THR A 7 -41.66 -9.89 21.19
CA THR A 7 -40.79 -9.93 19.99
C THR A 7 -40.00 -8.66 19.81
N TRP A 8 -40.59 -7.48 20.10
CA TRP A 8 -39.89 -6.21 20.05
C TRP A 8 -38.69 -6.13 21.02
N LYS A 9 -38.81 -6.69 22.21
CA LYS A 9 -37.70 -6.74 23.18
C LYS A 9 -36.51 -7.53 22.63
N TYR A 10 -36.74 -8.66 21.97
CA TYR A 10 -35.67 -9.44 21.33
C TYR A 10 -34.99 -8.68 20.20
N PHE A 11 -35.72 -7.91 19.40
CA PHE A 11 -35.13 -7.04 18.39
C PHE A 11 -34.24 -5.94 19.01
N VAL A 12 -34.71 -5.30 20.10
CA VAL A 12 -33.92 -4.30 20.82
C VAL A 12 -32.65 -4.92 21.42
N TYR A 13 -32.76 -6.08 22.05
CA TYR A 13 -31.59 -6.77 22.60
C TYR A 13 -30.61 -7.18 21.50
N ALA A 14 -31.08 -7.74 20.40
CA ALA A 14 -30.24 -8.10 19.26
C ALA A 14 -29.52 -6.86 18.70
N PHE A 15 -30.21 -5.74 18.55
CA PHE A 15 -29.64 -4.48 18.09
C PHE A 15 -28.57 -3.95 19.06
N LEU A 16 -28.84 -3.96 20.37
CA LEU A 16 -27.85 -3.53 21.37
C LEU A 16 -26.63 -4.43 21.39
N VAL A 17 -26.81 -5.75 21.27
CA VAL A 17 -25.70 -6.71 21.18
C VAL A 17 -24.88 -6.46 19.92
N THR A 18 -25.52 -6.21 18.76
CA THR A 18 -24.83 -5.88 17.51
C THR A 18 -23.99 -4.62 17.66
N ILE A 19 -24.54 -3.56 18.26
CA ILE A 19 -23.79 -2.32 18.54
C ILE A 19 -22.60 -2.61 19.46
N ALA A 20 -22.79 -3.34 20.54
CA ALA A 20 -21.71 -3.69 21.48
C ALA A 20 -20.60 -4.49 20.79
N VAL A 21 -20.94 -5.49 19.99
CA VAL A 21 -20.00 -6.30 19.22
C VAL A 21 -19.25 -5.43 18.21
N THR A 22 -19.97 -4.55 17.48
CA THR A 22 -19.32 -3.62 16.53
C THR A 22 -18.35 -2.70 17.24
N PHE A 23 -18.71 -2.20 18.43
CA PHE A 23 -17.84 -1.32 19.20
C PHE A 23 -16.59 -2.03 19.73
N ILE A 24 -16.72 -3.28 20.16
CA ILE A 24 -15.58 -4.10 20.63
C ILE A 24 -14.61 -4.43 19.48
N PHE A 25 -15.15 -4.75 18.31
CA PHE A 25 -14.37 -5.23 17.16
C PHE A 25 -14.11 -4.17 16.09
N HIS A 26 -14.38 -2.89 16.33
CA HIS A 26 -14.27 -1.83 15.31
C HIS A 26 -12.88 -1.77 14.64
N LYS A 27 -11.80 -1.98 15.39
CA LYS A 27 -10.43 -2.00 14.82
C LYS A 27 -10.23 -3.18 13.87
N GLN A 28 -10.64 -4.37 14.27
CA GLN A 28 -10.56 -5.59 13.45
C GLN A 28 -11.38 -5.46 12.17
N ILE A 29 -12.57 -4.87 12.28
CA ILE A 29 -13.42 -4.56 11.13
C ILE A 29 -12.70 -3.60 10.18
N GLY A 30 -12.06 -2.54 10.71
CA GLY A 30 -11.28 -1.60 9.92
C GLY A 30 -10.11 -2.27 9.18
N TYR A 31 -9.35 -3.12 9.84
CA TYR A 31 -8.26 -3.87 9.23
C TYR A 31 -8.75 -4.80 8.12
N TRP A 32 -9.85 -5.50 8.37
CA TRP A 32 -10.46 -6.38 7.37
C TRP A 32 -10.98 -5.60 6.15
N ILE A 33 -11.60 -4.45 6.35
CA ILE A 33 -12.02 -3.55 5.27
C ILE A 33 -10.80 -3.13 4.45
N THR A 34 -9.70 -2.72 5.09
CA THR A 34 -8.46 -2.31 4.42
C THR A 34 -7.91 -3.45 3.55
N ASP A 35 -7.77 -4.67 4.11
CA ASP A 35 -7.23 -5.82 3.38
C ASP A 35 -8.10 -6.21 2.18
N LEU A 36 -9.43 -6.23 2.34
CA LEU A 36 -10.35 -6.50 1.24
C LEU A 36 -10.24 -5.42 0.16
N THR A 37 -10.14 -4.16 0.57
CA THR A 37 -10.06 -3.04 -0.36
C THR A 37 -8.77 -3.09 -1.16
N ILE A 38 -7.63 -3.36 -0.52
CA ILE A 38 -6.34 -3.54 -1.21
C ILE A 38 -6.45 -4.69 -2.22
N LYS A 39 -7.01 -5.82 -1.80
CA LYS A 39 -7.21 -6.99 -2.67
C LYS A 39 -8.11 -6.68 -3.88
N TYR A 40 -9.14 -5.87 -3.67
CA TYR A 40 -10.04 -5.45 -4.74
C TYR A 40 -9.41 -4.40 -5.65
N SER A 41 -8.75 -3.39 -5.08
CA SER A 41 -8.10 -2.30 -5.82
C SER A 41 -6.97 -2.82 -6.70
N ASN A 42 -6.24 -3.82 -6.23
CA ASN A 42 -5.16 -4.45 -7.00
C ASN A 42 -5.64 -5.14 -8.30
N LYS A 43 -6.94 -5.41 -8.42
CA LYS A 43 -7.56 -5.92 -9.66
C LYS A 43 -7.92 -4.81 -10.66
N ASN A 44 -7.93 -3.56 -10.23
CA ASN A 44 -8.35 -2.41 -11.03
C ASN A 44 -7.17 -1.54 -11.45
N THR A 45 -5.97 -2.13 -11.64
CA THR A 45 -4.82 -1.40 -12.19
C THR A 45 -5.06 -1.11 -13.66
N GLY A 46 -5.21 0.13 -14.00
CA GLY A 46 -5.26 0.64 -15.36
C GLY A 46 -4.63 2.01 -15.40
N GLN A 47 -4.04 2.40 -16.53
CA GLN A 47 -3.53 3.74 -16.75
C GLN A 47 -4.68 4.75 -16.66
N GLY A 48 -5.03 5.14 -15.46
CA GLY A 48 -5.84 6.31 -15.22
C GLY A 48 -4.89 7.39 -14.74
N LEU A 49 -4.61 8.37 -15.60
CA LEU A 49 -4.02 9.60 -15.15
C LEU A 49 -4.97 10.16 -14.08
N ASN A 50 -4.55 10.14 -12.83
CA ASN A 50 -5.11 11.05 -11.85
C ASN A 50 -4.57 12.42 -12.22
N PRO A 51 -5.39 13.34 -12.76
CA PRO A 51 -4.89 14.57 -13.37
C PRO A 51 -4.39 15.59 -12.34
N GLU A 52 -4.64 15.39 -11.07
CA GLU A 52 -4.21 16.28 -10.02
C GLU A 52 -3.34 15.57 -9.01
N TYR A 53 -2.16 16.13 -8.83
CA TYR A 53 -1.19 15.80 -7.82
C TYR A 53 -1.75 16.28 -6.48
N ASP A 54 -2.59 15.46 -5.84
CA ASP A 54 -3.21 15.82 -4.58
C ASP A 54 -2.28 15.44 -3.42
N VAL A 55 -1.62 16.46 -2.88
CA VAL A 55 -0.94 16.37 -1.59
C VAL A 55 -1.91 16.88 -0.54
N GLY A 56 -2.76 15.97 -0.06
CA GLY A 56 -3.69 16.24 1.02
C GLY A 56 -3.03 16.19 2.40
N GLU A 57 -3.73 16.67 3.42
CA GLU A 57 -3.34 16.46 4.81
C GLU A 57 -3.45 14.97 5.14
N VAL A 58 -2.39 14.39 5.69
CA VAL A 58 -2.33 12.98 6.07
C VAL A 58 -2.78 12.83 7.51
N GLN A 59 -3.88 12.12 7.73
CA GLN A 59 -4.42 11.84 9.05
C GLN A 59 -3.95 10.48 9.59
N PRO A 60 -3.88 10.30 10.92
CA PRO A 60 -3.62 8.99 11.50
C PRO A 60 -4.68 7.96 11.08
N TYR A 61 -4.27 6.68 10.98
CA TYR A 61 -5.17 5.59 10.62
C TYR A 61 -6.44 5.57 11.49
N SER A 62 -7.60 5.51 10.84
CA SER A 62 -8.91 5.30 11.49
C SER A 62 -9.79 4.35 10.68
N THR A 63 -10.68 3.63 11.37
CA THR A 63 -11.66 2.72 10.71
C THR A 63 -12.62 3.48 9.81
N ALA A 64 -13.00 4.69 10.19
CA ALA A 64 -13.89 5.54 9.39
C ALA A 64 -13.23 5.94 8.07
N ALA A 65 -11.96 6.40 8.12
CA ALA A 65 -11.22 6.76 6.91
C ALA A 65 -10.90 5.54 6.03
N ALA A 66 -10.67 4.35 6.64
CA ALA A 66 -10.53 3.11 5.88
C ALA A 66 -11.83 2.76 5.11
N ALA A 67 -13.00 2.95 5.72
CA ALA A 67 -14.28 2.73 5.04
C ALA A 67 -14.54 3.76 3.93
N GLU A 68 -14.17 5.03 4.15
CA GLU A 68 -14.24 6.06 3.10
C GLU A 68 -13.31 5.73 1.93
N ALA A 69 -12.05 5.36 2.20
CA ALA A 69 -11.11 4.95 1.17
C ALA A 69 -11.63 3.75 0.37
N ALA A 70 -12.25 2.77 1.04
CA ALA A 70 -12.88 1.63 0.38
C ALA A 70 -14.02 2.05 -0.57
N PHE A 71 -14.82 3.02 -0.17
CA PHE A 71 -15.88 3.56 -1.03
C PHE A 71 -15.31 4.30 -2.25
N ARG A 72 -14.21 5.03 -2.06
CA ARG A 72 -13.54 5.81 -3.12
C ARG A 72 -12.62 4.95 -4.00
N ALA A 73 -12.31 3.71 -3.62
CA ALA A 73 -11.40 2.84 -4.35
C ALA A 73 -11.78 2.62 -5.82
N LYS A 74 -13.07 2.67 -6.15
CA LYS A 74 -13.58 2.54 -7.52
C LYS A 74 -13.19 3.72 -8.44
N ASP A 75 -12.91 4.89 -7.84
CA ASP A 75 -12.63 6.14 -8.55
C ASP A 75 -11.12 6.39 -8.70
N VAL A 76 -10.30 5.54 -8.07
CA VAL A 76 -8.84 5.67 -8.03
C VAL A 76 -8.20 4.55 -8.84
N ARG A 77 -7.16 4.88 -9.61
CA ARG A 77 -6.42 3.90 -10.41
C ARG A 77 -4.97 3.82 -9.96
N ALA A 78 -4.48 2.60 -9.79
CA ALA A 78 -3.08 2.37 -9.49
C ALA A 78 -2.23 2.68 -10.74
N ARG A 79 -1.08 3.29 -10.51
CA ARG A 79 -0.09 3.63 -11.53
C ARG A 79 0.96 2.53 -11.72
N GLY A 80 1.11 1.70 -10.73
CA GLY A 80 2.09 0.62 -10.69
C GLY A 80 1.83 -0.32 -9.51
N GLN A 81 2.77 -1.18 -9.26
CA GLN A 81 2.72 -2.12 -8.14
C GLN A 81 4.11 -2.29 -7.52
N ILE A 82 4.17 -2.37 -6.20
CA ILE A 82 5.40 -2.67 -5.45
C ILE A 82 5.28 -4.02 -4.76
N SER A 83 6.38 -4.78 -4.75
CA SER A 83 6.46 -6.04 -4.02
C SER A 83 7.78 -6.18 -3.27
N ILE A 84 7.72 -6.76 -2.06
CA ILE A 84 8.88 -7.21 -1.27
C ILE A 84 8.61 -8.67 -0.88
N PRO A 85 9.10 -9.64 -1.67
CA PRO A 85 8.74 -11.05 -1.50
C PRO A 85 9.13 -11.64 -0.15
N SER A 86 10.28 -11.21 0.41
CA SER A 86 10.82 -11.72 1.68
C SER A 86 9.87 -11.53 2.86
N VAL A 87 9.04 -10.49 2.81
CA VAL A 87 8.05 -10.17 3.85
C VAL A 87 6.61 -10.36 3.37
N GLY A 88 6.42 -10.90 2.16
CA GLY A 88 5.11 -11.19 1.58
C GLY A 88 4.28 -9.93 1.28
N MET A 89 4.94 -8.79 1.01
CA MET A 89 4.26 -7.53 0.70
C MET A 89 4.07 -7.39 -0.80
N SER A 90 2.86 -7.06 -1.23
CA SER A 90 2.54 -6.65 -2.60
C SER A 90 1.38 -5.67 -2.57
N LEU A 91 1.60 -4.45 -3.07
CA LEU A 91 0.67 -3.34 -2.97
C LEU A 91 0.59 -2.56 -4.28
N PRO A 92 -0.60 -2.05 -4.65
CA PRO A 92 -0.72 -1.08 -5.72
C PRO A 92 -0.01 0.23 -5.33
N VAL A 93 0.50 0.94 -6.35
CA VAL A 93 1.13 2.25 -6.19
C VAL A 93 0.25 3.31 -6.81
N TYR A 94 -0.02 4.37 -6.06
CA TYR A 94 -0.87 5.49 -6.47
C TYR A 94 -0.07 6.78 -6.59
N GLN A 95 -0.46 7.63 -7.53
CA GLN A 95 0.18 8.92 -7.75
C GLN A 95 -0.30 9.95 -6.72
N GLY A 96 0.65 10.52 -5.96
CA GLY A 96 0.37 11.57 -4.98
C GLY A 96 0.03 11.04 -3.58
N LEU A 97 0.41 11.83 -2.59
CA LEU A 97 0.29 11.51 -1.17
C LEU A 97 -1.01 12.10 -0.62
N ASN A 98 -2.02 11.29 -0.45
CA ASN A 98 -3.27 11.65 0.22
C ASN A 98 -3.80 10.46 1.04
N ASP A 99 -4.76 10.73 1.92
CA ASP A 99 -5.31 9.72 2.82
C ASP A 99 -5.85 8.49 2.07
N VAL A 100 -6.62 8.69 1.01
CA VAL A 100 -7.22 7.57 0.25
C VAL A 100 -6.13 6.64 -0.29
N HIS A 101 -5.09 7.18 -0.91
CA HIS A 101 -3.98 6.39 -1.47
C HIS A 101 -3.21 5.61 -0.39
N LEU A 102 -3.01 6.21 0.78
CA LEU A 102 -2.33 5.56 1.90
C LEU A 102 -3.10 4.38 2.49
N TYR A 103 -4.44 4.40 2.41
CA TYR A 103 -5.30 3.28 2.81
C TYR A 103 -5.42 2.20 1.74
N LEU A 104 -5.26 2.55 0.46
CA LEU A 104 -5.42 1.63 -0.66
C LEU A 104 -4.12 0.90 -1.02
N GLY A 105 -2.96 1.44 -0.64
CA GLY A 105 -1.66 0.86 -0.98
C GLY A 105 -0.50 1.78 -0.67
N ALA A 106 0.45 1.87 -1.59
CA ALA A 106 1.59 2.76 -1.51
C ALA A 106 1.32 4.05 -2.30
N ALA A 107 1.55 5.20 -1.70
CA ALA A 107 1.37 6.52 -2.30
C ALA A 107 2.73 7.12 -2.66
N GLU A 108 2.87 7.65 -3.86
CA GLU A 108 4.06 8.39 -4.29
C GLU A 108 4.18 9.69 -3.48
N HIS A 109 5.24 9.81 -2.68
CA HIS A 109 5.58 11.05 -1.99
C HIS A 109 6.46 11.90 -2.91
N SER A 110 5.85 12.60 -3.82
CA SER A 110 6.58 13.52 -4.66
C SER A 110 6.21 14.96 -4.33
N ARG A 111 7.20 15.73 -3.96
CA ARG A 111 7.14 17.19 -4.04
C ARG A 111 7.54 17.69 -5.45
N ARG A 112 7.84 16.78 -6.38
CA ARG A 112 8.37 17.10 -7.72
C ARG A 112 7.61 16.31 -8.76
N GLU A 113 7.30 16.92 -9.88
CA GLU A 113 6.58 16.38 -11.04
C GLU A 113 7.21 15.14 -11.70
N HIS A 114 8.28 14.57 -11.12
CA HIS A 114 9.15 13.62 -11.80
C HIS A 114 9.54 12.39 -10.98
N ALA A 115 8.93 12.16 -9.83
CA ALA A 115 9.20 10.94 -9.08
C ALA A 115 8.59 9.73 -9.79
N ASN A 116 9.43 8.98 -10.44
CA ASN A 116 9.09 7.67 -10.98
C ASN A 116 10.36 6.80 -11.00
N PRO A 117 10.21 5.47 -11.05
CA PRO A 117 11.37 4.58 -11.02
C PRO A 117 12.25 4.65 -12.26
N GLU A 118 11.82 5.29 -13.35
CA GLU A 118 12.60 5.38 -14.61
C GLU A 118 13.77 6.36 -14.49
N LYS A 119 13.61 7.39 -13.66
CA LYS A 119 14.55 8.51 -13.57
C LYS A 119 15.60 8.28 -12.49
N ASN A 120 16.69 9.05 -12.58
CA ASN A 120 17.63 9.21 -11.48
C ASN A 120 16.99 10.01 -10.36
N GLY A 121 17.43 9.78 -9.15
CA GLY A 121 16.94 10.41 -7.95
C GLY A 121 16.38 9.40 -6.96
N ASN A 122 15.56 9.89 -6.05
CA ASN A 122 14.95 9.11 -4.99
C ASN A 122 13.46 8.91 -5.24
N TYR A 123 13.07 7.69 -5.62
CA TYR A 123 11.68 7.31 -5.74
C TYR A 123 11.09 7.00 -4.37
N ILE A 124 10.19 7.85 -3.88
CA ILE A 124 9.72 7.80 -2.51
C ILE A 124 8.27 7.34 -2.45
N LEU A 125 8.02 6.29 -1.68
CA LEU A 125 6.69 5.75 -1.44
C LEU A 125 6.36 5.74 0.05
N ALA A 126 5.13 6.09 0.37
CA ALA A 126 4.57 6.06 1.72
C ALA A 126 3.36 5.15 1.80
N SER A 127 3.10 4.59 2.96
CA SER A 127 1.83 3.95 3.30
C SER A 127 1.60 3.98 4.80
N HIS A 128 0.38 3.73 5.24
CA HIS A 128 0.08 3.64 6.66
C HIS A 128 0.80 2.46 7.33
N TYR A 129 1.19 2.66 8.58
CA TYR A 129 1.46 1.58 9.52
C TYR A 129 0.18 1.28 10.28
N ILE A 130 -0.29 0.04 10.18
CA ILE A 130 -1.39 -0.46 10.99
C ILE A 130 -0.91 -1.67 11.77
N ASN A 131 -1.41 -1.85 12.99
CA ASN A 131 -1.03 -3.00 13.81
C ASN A 131 -1.80 -4.26 13.38
N HIS A 132 -1.68 -4.58 12.09
CA HIS A 132 -2.25 -5.76 11.47
C HIS A 132 -1.23 -6.38 10.53
N ARG A 133 -0.78 -7.57 10.90
CA ARG A 133 0.34 -8.24 10.23
C ARG A 133 0.08 -8.46 8.75
N GLY A 134 1.00 -7.99 7.93
CA GLY A 134 0.97 -8.16 6.48
C GLY A 134 0.24 -7.07 5.72
N SER A 135 -0.40 -6.11 6.41
CA SER A 135 -1.15 -5.04 5.76
C SER A 135 -0.32 -3.79 5.52
N LEU A 136 -0.52 -3.16 4.37
CA LEU A 136 0.12 -1.90 3.96
C LEU A 136 1.65 -1.97 4.17
N PHE A 137 2.25 -0.99 4.85
CA PHE A 137 3.69 -0.96 5.14
C PHE A 137 4.06 -1.54 6.52
N GLU A 138 3.16 -2.24 7.21
CA GLU A 138 3.52 -2.99 8.42
C GLU A 138 4.67 -3.99 8.16
N PRO A 139 4.74 -4.72 7.02
CA PRO A 139 5.83 -5.65 6.75
C PRO A 139 7.23 -5.02 6.70
N LEU A 140 7.36 -3.72 6.44
CA LEU A 140 8.66 -3.06 6.31
C LEU A 140 9.56 -3.22 7.55
N VAL A 141 8.96 -3.34 8.75
CA VAL A 141 9.75 -3.49 9.99
C VAL A 141 10.54 -4.81 10.08
N ARG A 142 10.33 -5.72 9.13
CA ARG A 142 10.97 -7.05 9.10
C ARG A 142 11.95 -7.24 7.96
N VAL A 143 12.09 -6.27 7.06
CA VAL A 143 13.03 -6.38 5.94
C VAL A 143 14.48 -6.33 6.41
N LYS A 144 15.35 -6.92 5.62
CA LYS A 144 16.79 -6.97 5.87
C LYS A 144 17.57 -6.42 4.68
N SER A 145 18.77 -5.90 4.93
CA SER A 145 19.71 -5.54 3.87
C SER A 145 19.99 -6.72 2.93
N GLY A 146 20.10 -6.45 1.64
CA GLY A 146 20.28 -7.44 0.58
C GLY A 146 18.99 -8.05 0.01
N GLU A 147 17.84 -7.87 0.69
CA GLU A 147 16.55 -8.31 0.17
C GLU A 147 16.09 -7.44 -1.01
N LYS A 148 15.14 -7.94 -1.79
CA LYS A 148 14.73 -7.31 -3.04
C LYS A 148 13.39 -6.62 -2.94
N ILE A 149 13.32 -5.44 -3.58
CA ILE A 149 12.09 -4.71 -3.86
C ILE A 149 11.89 -4.74 -5.37
N TYR A 150 10.71 -5.11 -5.81
CA TYR A 150 10.29 -5.03 -7.21
C TYR A 150 9.24 -3.96 -7.37
N VAL A 151 9.42 -3.08 -8.35
CA VAL A 151 8.44 -2.06 -8.73
C VAL A 151 8.07 -2.27 -10.19
N ALA A 152 6.83 -2.65 -10.42
CA ALA A 152 6.27 -2.68 -11.76
C ALA A 152 5.68 -1.30 -12.09
N PHE A 153 6.15 -0.71 -13.18
CA PHE A 153 5.77 0.63 -13.60
C PHE A 153 5.92 0.76 -15.12
N ASN A 154 4.88 1.24 -15.80
CA ASN A 154 4.78 1.19 -17.25
C ASN A 154 5.05 -0.22 -17.79
N ASP A 155 5.93 -0.36 -18.77
CA ASP A 155 6.26 -1.63 -19.43
C ASP A 155 7.47 -2.34 -18.81
N LYS A 156 7.87 -1.97 -17.58
CA LYS A 156 9.08 -2.49 -16.93
C LYS A 156 8.86 -2.89 -15.49
N VAL A 157 9.74 -3.76 -15.02
CA VAL A 157 9.93 -4.06 -13.59
C VAL A 157 11.33 -3.62 -13.19
N TYR A 158 11.39 -2.82 -12.14
CA TYR A 158 12.61 -2.29 -11.54
C TYR A 158 12.93 -3.05 -10.27
N GLU A 159 14.09 -3.68 -10.24
CA GLU A 159 14.61 -4.39 -9.08
C GLU A 159 15.55 -3.48 -8.29
N TYR A 160 15.28 -3.34 -7.00
CA TYR A 160 16.13 -2.65 -6.05
C TYR A 160 16.62 -3.64 -5.00
N GLU A 161 17.84 -3.43 -4.52
CA GLU A 161 18.40 -4.12 -3.37
C GLU A 161 18.28 -3.21 -2.14
N ILE A 162 17.79 -3.76 -1.03
CA ILE A 162 17.62 -3.03 0.23
C ILE A 162 18.99 -2.77 0.86
N ASP A 163 19.31 -1.51 1.10
CA ASP A 163 20.51 -1.08 1.82
C ASP A 163 20.33 -1.26 3.33
N GLY A 164 19.15 -0.92 3.84
CA GLY A 164 18.84 -1.03 5.26
C GLY A 164 17.46 -0.52 5.65
N LEU A 165 17.14 -0.79 6.92
CA LEU A 165 15.97 -0.30 7.63
C LEU A 165 16.44 0.66 8.73
N TYR A 166 15.87 1.86 8.77
CA TYR A 166 16.25 2.94 9.69
C TYR A 166 15.04 3.47 10.44
N GLN A 167 15.26 3.96 11.65
CA GLN A 167 14.27 4.74 12.37
C GLN A 167 14.73 6.19 12.41
N ILE A 168 13.93 7.09 11.86
CA ILE A 168 14.32 8.48 11.59
C ILE A 168 13.26 9.42 12.16
N SER A 169 13.68 10.59 12.65
CA SER A 169 12.78 11.66 13.04
C SER A 169 12.15 12.31 11.81
N VAL A 170 10.87 12.70 11.89
CA VAL A 170 10.20 13.49 10.83
C VAL A 170 10.84 14.86 10.58
N ARG A 171 11.68 15.33 11.51
CA ARG A 171 12.42 16.59 11.38
C ARG A 171 13.69 16.44 10.54
N ASP A 172 14.16 15.22 10.37
CA ASP A 172 15.31 14.92 9.50
C ASP A 172 14.76 14.56 8.10
N ASP A 173 14.88 15.49 7.18
CA ASP A 173 14.43 15.34 5.79
C ASP A 173 15.56 14.87 4.85
N SER A 174 16.74 14.57 5.36
CA SER A 174 17.89 14.13 4.56
C SER A 174 17.61 12.87 3.75
N TRP A 175 16.76 11.99 4.27
CA TRP A 175 16.35 10.75 3.62
C TRP A 175 15.38 10.96 2.44
N LEU A 176 14.78 12.16 2.33
CA LEU A 176 13.91 12.56 1.21
C LEU A 176 14.69 13.17 0.04
N GLN A 177 15.97 13.45 0.22
CA GLN A 177 16.77 14.14 -0.79
C GLN A 177 17.11 13.21 -1.94
N ASP A 178 17.20 13.79 -3.15
CA ASP A 178 17.72 13.09 -4.32
C ASP A 178 19.23 12.94 -4.20
N GLU A 179 19.72 11.75 -4.53
CA GLU A 179 21.14 11.55 -4.84
C GLU A 179 21.32 11.62 -6.35
N LYS A 180 22.04 12.66 -6.80
CA LYS A 180 22.26 12.87 -8.24
C LYS A 180 22.92 11.64 -8.86
N GLU A 181 22.40 11.22 -10.03
CA GLU A 181 22.89 10.09 -10.81
C GLU A 181 22.69 8.69 -10.20
N LYS A 182 22.12 8.60 -9.02
CA LYS A 182 21.70 7.33 -8.43
C LYS A 182 20.21 7.10 -8.64
N LYS A 183 19.84 5.83 -8.70
CA LYS A 183 18.44 5.39 -8.76
C LYS A 183 18.12 4.70 -7.43
N ILE A 184 17.52 5.46 -6.53
CA ILE A 184 17.22 5.06 -5.14
C ILE A 184 15.72 4.90 -4.99
N ILE A 185 15.33 3.97 -4.14
CA ILE A 185 13.97 3.87 -3.62
C ILE A 185 13.99 4.11 -2.12
N THR A 186 13.02 4.88 -1.64
CA THR A 186 12.79 5.11 -0.21
C THR A 186 11.34 4.77 0.12
N LEU A 187 11.13 3.81 1.01
CA LEU A 187 9.82 3.43 1.52
C LEU A 187 9.73 3.89 2.96
N TYR A 188 8.63 4.55 3.35
CA TYR A 188 8.49 4.97 4.73
C TYR A 188 7.07 4.82 5.27
N THR A 189 7.00 4.64 6.58
CA THR A 189 5.75 4.53 7.33
C THR A 189 5.92 5.05 8.76
N CYS A 190 4.83 5.26 9.49
CA CYS A 190 4.89 5.61 10.91
C CYS A 190 5.50 4.46 11.72
N VAL A 191 6.19 4.78 12.83
CA VAL A 191 6.69 3.75 13.76
C VAL A 191 5.55 3.15 14.56
N SER A 192 4.65 3.98 15.04
CA SER A 192 3.41 3.60 15.71
C SER A 192 2.44 4.77 15.74
N LEU A 193 1.19 4.51 16.12
CA LEU A 193 0.20 5.56 16.36
C LEU A 193 0.56 6.46 17.55
N TYR A 194 1.46 6.01 18.43
CA TYR A 194 1.87 6.71 19.66
C TYR A 194 3.19 7.48 19.50
N THR A 195 3.86 7.35 18.36
CA THR A 195 5.15 8.00 18.07
C THR A 195 5.07 8.77 16.74
N PRO A 196 4.28 9.85 16.67
CA PRO A 196 4.02 10.55 15.41
C PRO A 196 5.29 11.20 14.80
N ASP A 197 6.31 11.45 15.63
CA ASP A 197 7.55 12.10 15.22
C ASP A 197 8.60 11.13 14.63
N LEU A 198 8.30 9.82 14.57
CA LEU A 198 9.23 8.82 14.08
C LEU A 198 8.69 8.09 12.85
N ARG A 199 9.62 7.76 11.95
CA ARG A 199 9.34 6.96 10.75
C ARG A 199 10.26 5.76 10.67
N TRP A 200 9.69 4.61 10.27
CA TRP A 200 10.46 3.53 9.68
C TRP A 200 10.75 3.87 8.23
N VAL A 201 12.01 3.81 7.84
CA VAL A 201 12.48 4.11 6.49
C VAL A 201 13.32 2.95 5.99
N VAL A 202 12.93 2.39 4.85
CA VAL A 202 13.70 1.42 4.10
C VAL A 202 14.30 2.13 2.90
N ARG A 203 15.61 2.01 2.71
CA ARG A 203 16.28 2.50 1.50
C ARG A 203 16.83 1.35 0.69
N GLY A 204 16.86 1.52 -0.62
CA GLY A 204 17.48 0.60 -1.54
C GLY A 204 17.96 1.29 -2.80
N HIS A 205 18.89 0.67 -3.50
CA HIS A 205 19.42 1.14 -4.78
C HIS A 205 19.01 0.19 -5.91
N ARG A 206 18.83 0.72 -7.12
CA ARG A 206 18.45 -0.07 -8.27
C ARG A 206 19.60 -0.92 -8.76
N VAL A 207 19.33 -2.22 -8.94
CA VAL A 207 20.33 -3.20 -9.41
C VAL A 207 19.99 -3.73 -10.80
N LYS A 208 18.71 -3.78 -11.18
CA LYS A 208 18.31 -4.34 -12.46
C LYS A 208 16.98 -3.79 -12.98
N GLU A 209 16.77 -3.89 -14.29
CA GLU A 209 15.51 -3.63 -14.98
C GLU A 209 15.15 -4.86 -15.81
N TYR A 210 13.84 -5.11 -15.92
CA TYR A 210 13.29 -6.16 -16.76
C TYR A 210 12.17 -5.58 -17.61
N GLU A 211 12.01 -6.08 -18.82
CA GLU A 211 10.83 -5.81 -19.62
C GLU A 211 9.64 -6.59 -19.04
N LEU A 212 8.47 -5.94 -18.97
CA LEU A 212 7.24 -6.58 -18.52
C LEU A 212 6.63 -7.37 -19.69
N ASN A 213 7.18 -8.53 -19.93
CA ASN A 213 6.79 -9.44 -21.01
C ASN A 213 6.95 -10.90 -20.60
N GLU A 214 6.79 -11.83 -21.54
CA GLU A 214 6.86 -13.27 -21.31
C GLU A 214 8.21 -13.78 -20.77
N SER A 215 9.28 -13.00 -20.91
CA SER A 215 10.61 -13.33 -20.41
C SER A 215 10.83 -12.98 -18.94
N LEU A 216 9.86 -12.30 -18.30
CA LEU A 216 9.97 -11.93 -16.89
C LEU A 216 10.11 -13.18 -16.00
N PRO A 217 11.14 -13.26 -15.15
CA PRO A 217 11.34 -14.41 -14.27
C PRO A 217 10.12 -14.73 -13.41
N GLN A 218 9.71 -15.99 -13.36
CA GLN A 218 8.50 -16.44 -12.69
C GLN A 218 8.46 -16.06 -11.20
N HIS A 219 9.59 -16.04 -10.51
CA HIS A 219 9.65 -15.63 -9.11
C HIS A 219 9.28 -14.15 -8.91
N ILE A 220 9.59 -13.29 -9.89
CA ILE A 220 9.20 -11.87 -9.89
C ILE A 220 7.69 -11.76 -10.15
N VAL A 221 7.17 -12.47 -11.15
CA VAL A 221 5.72 -12.52 -11.42
C VAL A 221 4.96 -12.95 -10.16
N ASN A 222 5.39 -14.04 -9.53
CA ASN A 222 4.77 -14.56 -8.32
C ASN A 222 4.82 -13.59 -7.14
N SER A 223 5.82 -12.70 -7.09
CA SER A 223 5.97 -11.74 -6.01
C SER A 223 4.87 -10.67 -6.00
N PHE A 224 4.28 -10.40 -7.16
CA PHE A 224 3.19 -9.44 -7.30
C PHE A 224 1.81 -10.04 -7.03
N ALA A 225 1.68 -11.37 -6.95
CA ALA A 225 0.43 -12.02 -6.64
C ALA A 225 0.04 -11.81 -5.18
N ILE A 226 -1.02 -11.08 -4.91
CA ILE A 226 -1.59 -10.92 -3.56
C ILE A 226 -2.41 -12.14 -3.16
N ASP A 227 -3.01 -12.82 -4.12
CA ASP A 227 -3.82 -14.02 -3.90
C ASP A 227 -3.01 -15.27 -4.21
N SER A 228 -2.92 -16.18 -3.24
CA SER A 228 -2.23 -17.46 -3.40
C SER A 228 -2.83 -18.33 -4.51
N THR A 229 -4.08 -18.09 -4.89
CA THR A 229 -4.76 -18.76 -6.01
C THR A 229 -4.25 -18.29 -7.37
N LEU A 230 -3.62 -17.11 -7.43
CA LEU A 230 -3.03 -16.54 -8.64
C LEU A 230 -1.52 -16.79 -8.76
N LYS A 231 -0.91 -17.43 -7.74
CA LYS A 231 0.49 -17.86 -7.80
C LYS A 231 0.66 -18.84 -8.95
N GLY A 232 1.48 -18.46 -9.93
CA GLY A 232 1.77 -19.29 -11.11
C GLY A 232 1.03 -18.91 -12.38
N THR A 233 0.11 -17.96 -12.34
CA THR A 233 -0.45 -17.35 -13.54
C THR A 233 0.34 -16.10 -13.89
N TYR A 234 1.16 -16.21 -14.90
CA TYR A 234 1.86 -15.13 -15.60
C TYR A 234 0.93 -13.92 -15.91
N LEU A 235 -0.33 -14.22 -16.20
CA LEU A 235 -1.35 -13.23 -16.51
C LEU A 235 -1.61 -12.20 -15.39
N ALA A 236 -1.42 -12.54 -14.12
CA ALA A 236 -1.85 -11.66 -13.04
C ALA A 236 -1.09 -10.31 -13.07
N ALA A 237 0.23 -10.31 -13.08
CA ALA A 237 1.01 -9.05 -13.15
C ALA A 237 0.86 -8.36 -14.53
N TYR A 238 0.80 -9.15 -15.61
CA TYR A 238 0.76 -8.64 -16.97
C TYR A 238 -0.59 -8.04 -17.36
N GLU A 239 -1.71 -8.64 -16.99
CA GLU A 239 -3.06 -8.08 -17.24
C GLU A 239 -3.34 -6.82 -16.42
N TYR A 240 -2.77 -6.72 -15.21
CA TYR A 240 -2.94 -5.55 -14.36
C TYR A 240 -2.15 -4.32 -14.83
N LEU A 241 -1.06 -4.53 -15.56
CA LEU A 241 -0.13 -3.47 -15.92
C LEU A 241 -0.19 -3.13 -17.43
N ARG A 242 -1.00 -3.86 -18.21
CA ARG A 242 -1.19 -3.58 -19.63
C ARG A 242 -1.91 -2.24 -19.83
N PRO A 243 -1.38 -1.34 -20.69
CA PRO A 243 -2.17 -0.22 -21.16
C PRO A 243 -3.42 -0.74 -21.89
N GLN A 244 -4.59 -0.28 -21.47
CA GLN A 244 -5.83 -0.47 -22.23
C GLN A 244 -6.00 0.64 -23.24
#